data_18dd24ab06f0237ce6e1f1a7e1828c24
#
_entry.id   18dd24ab06f0237ce6e1f1a7e1828c24
#
_cell.length_a   1.000
_cell.length_b   1.000
_cell.length_c   1.000
_cell.angle_alpha   90.00
_cell.angle_beta   90.00
_cell.angle_gamma   90.00
#
_symmetry.space_group_name_H-M   'P 1'
#
loop_
_entity.id
_entity.type
_entity.pdbx_description
1 polymer ?
#
loop_
_entity_poly.entity_id
_entity_poly.type
_entity_poly.pdbx_seq_one_letter_code
_entity_poly.pdbx_strand_id
1 'polypeptide(L)'
;MDLKVLEVQKWLNLTYGNHPDFPAVTEDGLTGNSTIKALIRGLQIEAGVKVDGVLGSGSLAAIGTISPSLDTSVQTNRNKVYIAQGGLYCKGYNPKGFDGIYGSGMIEKVREFETDAGFISTTGNITPKLLKAILNTENFRLDEEKGDHQIRTIQQALNRSYSNYMDLIPCNGIYGKFTNKGLIRALQHEIGETVDGVFGSGTMSKCPTIKRGGAVSKSVVLILQYALCCNKFNPNQLDGVFGAGAERAVKEFQEFVGLIADGIAGKDTWASLLTSSGNPNRKGTGCDRAHPLTKEIASALAADGRKVIGRYIGGGLWKRLKREEIEIITETGMDIFPIYQTEGNHSGYFTSAKGRTDAATAISNAQKLGFPSRTTIYFCVDFDALETDIKNSILPYFEPTPRS
;
A
#
# COMPACT_ATOMS: atom_id res chain seq x y z
N MET A 1 25.98 1.02 -6.53
CA MET A 1 26.56 -0.30 -6.18
C MET A 1 27.02 -0.24 -4.72
N ASP A 2 26.47 -1.07 -3.87
CA ASP A 2 26.90 -1.24 -2.47
C ASP A 2 27.87 -2.42 -2.38
N LEU A 3 29.10 -2.16 -1.93
CA LEU A 3 30.16 -3.17 -1.86
C LEU A 3 29.82 -4.29 -0.83
N LYS A 4 29.05 -3.97 0.21
CA LYS A 4 28.63 -4.97 1.20
C LYS A 4 27.53 -5.89 0.68
N VAL A 5 26.59 -5.34 -0.07
CA VAL A 5 25.58 -6.14 -0.79
C VAL A 5 26.26 -7.01 -1.84
N LEU A 6 27.26 -6.50 -2.57
CA LEU A 6 28.04 -7.30 -3.52
C LEU A 6 28.80 -8.46 -2.83
N GLU A 7 29.39 -8.22 -1.66
CA GLU A 7 30.04 -9.25 -0.83
C GLU A 7 29.03 -10.35 -0.44
N VAL A 8 27.82 -9.98 -0.03
CA VAL A 8 26.72 -10.91 0.27
C VAL A 8 26.33 -11.75 -0.95
N GLN A 9 26.16 -11.13 -2.13
CA GLN A 9 25.78 -11.82 -3.36
C GLN A 9 26.84 -12.84 -3.77
N LYS A 10 28.14 -12.47 -3.71
CA LYS A 10 29.26 -13.38 -3.98
C LYS A 10 29.28 -14.58 -3.01
N TRP A 11 29.11 -14.32 -1.72
CA TRP A 11 29.08 -15.36 -0.72
C TRP A 11 27.89 -16.33 -0.94
N LEU A 12 26.73 -15.83 -1.29
CA LEU A 12 25.54 -16.64 -1.60
C LEU A 12 25.79 -17.57 -2.79
N ASN A 13 26.36 -17.06 -3.89
CA ASN A 13 26.69 -17.86 -5.06
C ASN A 13 27.77 -18.91 -4.76
N LEU A 14 28.82 -18.54 -4.00
CA LEU A 14 29.88 -19.45 -3.61
C LEU A 14 29.37 -20.59 -2.71
N THR A 15 28.49 -20.25 -1.75
CA THR A 15 28.03 -21.21 -0.74
C THR A 15 26.92 -22.13 -1.27
N TYR A 16 25.98 -21.59 -2.05
CA TYR A 16 24.76 -22.28 -2.45
C TYR A 16 24.63 -22.50 -3.96
N GLY A 17 25.53 -21.96 -4.79
CA GLY A 17 25.41 -21.99 -6.24
C GLY A 17 25.36 -23.39 -6.87
N ASN A 18 25.84 -24.42 -6.16
CA ASN A 18 25.75 -25.82 -6.60
C ASN A 18 24.45 -26.52 -6.14
N HIS A 19 23.60 -25.87 -5.37
CA HIS A 19 22.33 -26.47 -4.94
C HIS A 19 21.29 -26.37 -6.07
N PRO A 20 20.58 -27.47 -6.43
CA PRO A 20 19.70 -27.52 -7.61
C PRO A 20 18.56 -26.48 -7.56
N ASP A 21 18.08 -26.13 -6.36
CA ASP A 21 16.98 -25.18 -6.16
C ASP A 21 17.46 -23.75 -5.84
N PHE A 22 18.77 -23.49 -6.00
CA PHE A 22 19.34 -22.16 -5.77
C PHE A 22 19.82 -21.53 -7.09
N PRO A 23 18.98 -20.72 -7.77
CA PRO A 23 19.44 -19.97 -8.93
C PRO A 23 20.45 -18.89 -8.49
N ALA A 24 21.58 -18.82 -9.21
CA ALA A 24 22.61 -17.83 -8.94
C ALA A 24 22.05 -16.40 -8.97
N VAL A 25 22.50 -15.55 -8.05
CA VAL A 25 22.12 -14.14 -7.98
C VAL A 25 23.13 -13.30 -8.76
N THR A 26 22.65 -12.25 -9.44
CA THR A 26 23.54 -11.28 -10.13
C THR A 26 24.38 -10.53 -9.09
N GLU A 27 25.69 -10.46 -9.32
CA GLU A 27 26.66 -9.78 -8.45
C GLU A 27 26.80 -8.31 -8.86
N ASP A 28 25.75 -7.51 -8.60
CA ASP A 28 25.64 -6.10 -9.00
C ASP A 28 25.70 -5.10 -7.82
N GLY A 29 25.70 -5.64 -6.58
CA GLY A 29 25.66 -4.81 -5.36
C GLY A 29 24.36 -4.05 -5.18
N LEU A 30 23.25 -4.51 -5.80
CA LEU A 30 21.92 -3.92 -5.63
C LEU A 30 21.05 -4.81 -4.75
N THR A 31 20.35 -4.18 -3.82
CA THR A 31 19.32 -4.86 -3.03
C THR A 31 18.03 -4.91 -3.85
N GLY A 32 17.66 -6.09 -4.31
CA GLY A 32 16.44 -6.32 -5.06
C GLY A 32 15.77 -7.63 -4.67
N ASN A 33 14.63 -7.94 -5.31
CA ASN A 33 13.90 -9.18 -5.07
C ASN A 33 14.76 -10.43 -5.28
N SER A 34 15.71 -10.44 -6.23
CA SER A 34 16.61 -11.56 -6.50
C SER A 34 17.54 -11.83 -5.31
N THR A 35 18.19 -10.79 -4.77
CA THR A 35 19.08 -10.89 -3.61
C THR A 35 18.32 -11.35 -2.36
N ILE A 36 17.15 -10.75 -2.09
CA ILE A 36 16.32 -11.15 -0.95
C ILE A 36 15.83 -12.60 -1.07
N LYS A 37 15.37 -13.03 -2.25
CA LYS A 37 14.97 -14.43 -2.47
C LYS A 37 16.14 -15.39 -2.32
N ALA A 38 17.36 -15.01 -2.72
CA ALA A 38 18.55 -15.83 -2.54
C ALA A 38 18.90 -16.00 -1.05
N LEU A 39 18.84 -14.93 -0.25
CA LEU A 39 18.99 -15.00 1.21
C LEU A 39 17.95 -15.94 1.85
N ILE A 40 16.69 -15.86 1.42
CA ILE A 40 15.62 -16.74 1.90
C ILE A 40 15.89 -18.19 1.52
N ARG A 41 16.29 -18.48 0.29
CA ARG A 41 16.64 -19.84 -0.16
C ARG A 41 17.82 -20.41 0.62
N GLY A 42 18.85 -19.60 0.89
CA GLY A 42 19.95 -19.99 1.76
C GLY A 42 19.46 -20.44 3.14
N LEU A 43 18.58 -19.67 3.79
CA LEU A 43 17.97 -20.06 5.06
C LEU A 43 17.13 -21.34 4.96
N GLN A 44 16.41 -21.54 3.88
CA GLN A 44 15.59 -22.73 3.66
C GLN A 44 16.47 -23.97 3.49
N ILE A 45 17.61 -23.86 2.79
CA ILE A 45 18.61 -24.92 2.68
C ILE A 45 19.16 -25.28 4.06
N GLU A 46 19.60 -24.26 4.84
CA GLU A 46 20.14 -24.49 6.20
C GLU A 46 19.09 -25.03 7.18
N ALA A 47 17.85 -24.81 6.94
CA ALA A 47 16.73 -25.32 7.75
C ALA A 47 16.22 -26.71 7.26
N GLY A 48 16.71 -27.22 6.13
CA GLY A 48 16.24 -28.49 5.55
C GLY A 48 14.77 -28.48 5.14
N VAL A 49 14.25 -27.33 4.69
CA VAL A 49 12.87 -27.18 4.22
C VAL A 49 12.81 -26.91 2.72
N LYS A 50 11.59 -26.90 2.16
CA LYS A 50 11.39 -26.60 0.74
C LYS A 50 12.04 -25.27 0.35
N VAL A 51 12.86 -25.28 -0.69
CA VAL A 51 13.63 -24.14 -1.19
C VAL A 51 12.86 -23.43 -2.31
N ASP A 52 11.95 -22.53 -1.96
CA ASP A 52 11.12 -21.79 -2.92
C ASP A 52 11.35 -20.26 -2.87
N GLY A 53 12.14 -19.78 -1.92
CA GLY A 53 12.41 -18.35 -1.72
C GLY A 53 11.24 -17.57 -1.11
N VAL A 54 10.33 -18.26 -0.39
CA VAL A 54 9.19 -17.66 0.31
C VAL A 54 9.24 -17.99 1.80
N LEU A 55 9.30 -16.99 2.68
CA LEU A 55 9.27 -17.18 4.14
C LEU A 55 7.83 -17.43 4.61
N GLY A 56 7.34 -18.64 4.42
CA GLY A 56 6.08 -19.10 5.00
C GLY A 56 6.22 -19.49 6.48
N SER A 57 5.09 -19.77 7.15
CA SER A 57 5.06 -20.17 8.56
C SER A 57 5.90 -21.41 8.86
N GLY A 58 5.89 -22.41 7.97
CA GLY A 58 6.70 -23.62 8.10
C GLY A 58 8.22 -23.32 8.05
N SER A 59 8.67 -22.52 7.08
CA SER A 59 10.08 -22.09 7.00
C SER A 59 10.50 -21.30 8.23
N LEU A 60 9.68 -20.35 8.68
CA LEU A 60 9.96 -19.53 9.84
C LEU A 60 10.06 -20.37 11.14
N ALA A 61 9.19 -21.37 11.30
CA ALA A 61 9.22 -22.28 12.44
C ALA A 61 10.50 -23.13 12.46
N ALA A 62 10.91 -23.65 11.31
CA ALA A 62 12.13 -24.46 11.18
C ALA A 62 13.42 -23.65 11.36
N ILE A 63 13.45 -22.40 10.87
CA ILE A 63 14.61 -21.51 11.03
C ILE A 63 14.77 -21.12 12.50
N GLY A 64 13.66 -20.78 13.17
CA GLY A 64 13.65 -20.34 14.57
C GLY A 64 14.22 -18.94 14.78
N THR A 65 14.62 -18.66 16.02
CA THR A 65 15.26 -17.39 16.41
C THR A 65 16.77 -17.44 16.17
N ILE A 66 17.32 -16.43 15.50
CA ILE A 66 18.76 -16.24 15.35
C ILE A 66 19.20 -15.23 16.42
N SER A 67 20.09 -15.67 17.32
CA SER A 67 20.47 -14.90 18.52
C SER A 67 21.95 -15.08 18.87
N PRO A 68 22.51 -14.28 19.79
CA PRO A 68 23.88 -14.43 20.27
C PRO A 68 24.20 -15.79 20.91
N SER A 69 23.17 -16.52 21.37
CA SER A 69 23.32 -17.85 21.96
C SER A 69 23.42 -18.98 20.94
N LEU A 70 23.29 -18.67 19.65
CA LEU A 70 23.38 -19.67 18.59
C LEU A 70 24.82 -20.16 18.47
N ASP A 71 25.03 -21.47 18.57
CA ASP A 71 26.38 -22.08 18.45
C ASP A 71 26.86 -21.99 16.98
N THR A 72 27.70 -20.99 16.70
CA THR A 72 28.28 -20.74 15.38
C THR A 72 29.50 -21.60 15.05
N SER A 73 29.92 -22.52 15.93
CA SER A 73 30.84 -23.58 15.57
C SER A 73 30.19 -24.61 14.62
N VAL A 74 28.87 -24.72 14.69
CA VAL A 74 28.07 -25.51 13.75
C VAL A 74 27.87 -24.70 12.47
N GLN A 75 28.32 -25.24 11.33
CA GLN A 75 28.34 -24.54 10.04
C GLN A 75 26.94 -24.02 9.62
N THR A 76 25.91 -24.84 9.79
CA THR A 76 24.52 -24.46 9.50
C THR A 76 24.08 -23.21 10.29
N ASN A 77 24.41 -23.14 11.55
CA ASN A 77 24.11 -21.99 12.40
C ASN A 77 24.92 -20.76 11.96
N ARG A 78 26.19 -20.96 11.65
CA ARG A 78 27.07 -19.89 11.16
C ARG A 78 26.54 -19.32 9.83
N ASN A 79 26.05 -20.16 8.92
CA ASN A 79 25.45 -19.73 7.67
C ASN A 79 24.15 -18.93 7.91
N LYS A 80 23.32 -19.32 8.89
CA LYS A 80 22.14 -18.53 9.27
C LYS A 80 22.53 -17.12 9.75
N VAL A 81 23.64 -16.99 10.48
CA VAL A 81 24.16 -15.68 10.90
C VAL A 81 24.68 -14.87 9.70
N TYR A 82 25.43 -15.49 8.77
CA TYR A 82 25.83 -14.83 7.52
C TYR A 82 24.62 -14.26 6.76
N ILE A 83 23.57 -15.06 6.62
CA ILE A 83 22.36 -14.63 5.90
C ILE A 83 21.66 -13.47 6.65
N ALA A 84 21.62 -13.52 7.98
CA ALA A 84 21.04 -12.44 8.77
C ALA A 84 21.88 -11.15 8.68
N GLN A 85 23.22 -11.25 8.70
CA GLN A 85 24.12 -10.12 8.43
C GLN A 85 23.89 -9.55 7.02
N GLY A 86 23.78 -10.42 6.03
CA GLY A 86 23.47 -10.05 4.63
C GLY A 86 22.13 -9.32 4.52
N GLY A 87 21.10 -9.80 5.20
CA GLY A 87 19.81 -9.15 5.27
C GLY A 87 19.87 -7.76 5.89
N LEU A 88 20.64 -7.58 6.96
CA LEU A 88 20.88 -6.27 7.60
C LEU A 88 21.61 -5.31 6.64
N TYR A 89 22.63 -5.77 5.92
CA TYR A 89 23.30 -4.95 4.91
C TYR A 89 22.31 -4.51 3.81
N CYS A 90 21.47 -5.43 3.31
CA CYS A 90 20.43 -5.11 2.34
C CYS A 90 19.42 -4.07 2.85
N LYS A 91 19.25 -3.94 4.17
CA LYS A 91 18.41 -2.94 4.84
C LYS A 91 19.14 -1.65 5.20
N GLY A 92 20.43 -1.53 4.86
CA GLY A 92 21.25 -0.38 5.21
C GLY A 92 21.72 -0.35 6.67
N TYR A 93 21.65 -1.48 7.40
CA TYR A 93 22.21 -1.62 8.74
C TYR A 93 23.54 -2.36 8.67
N ASN A 94 24.62 -1.72 9.10
CA ASN A 94 25.95 -2.33 9.08
C ASN A 94 26.23 -3.10 10.39
N PRO A 95 26.17 -4.47 10.39
CA PRO A 95 26.40 -5.28 11.57
C PRO A 95 27.87 -5.34 12.02
N LYS A 96 28.75 -4.52 11.42
CA LYS A 96 30.21 -4.42 11.70
C LYS A 96 31.02 -5.68 11.36
N GLY A 97 30.47 -6.60 10.57
CA GLY A 97 31.13 -7.80 10.07
C GLY A 97 30.24 -8.58 9.13
N PHE A 98 30.87 -9.33 8.20
CA PHE A 98 30.23 -10.35 7.41
C PHE A 98 31.05 -11.64 7.60
N ASP A 99 30.96 -12.22 8.79
CA ASP A 99 31.85 -13.26 9.33
C ASP A 99 31.12 -14.48 9.90
N GLY A 100 29.77 -14.42 9.91
CA GLY A 100 28.94 -15.46 10.48
C GLY A 100 29.00 -15.54 12.01
N ILE A 101 29.42 -14.45 12.69
CA ILE A 101 29.49 -14.37 14.15
C ILE A 101 28.42 -13.38 14.63
N TYR A 102 27.58 -13.82 15.57
CA TYR A 102 26.59 -12.94 16.19
C TYR A 102 27.23 -12.10 17.29
N GLY A 103 28.10 -11.16 16.90
CA GLY A 103 28.86 -10.31 17.81
C GLY A 103 28.09 -9.07 18.27
N SER A 104 28.76 -8.23 19.09
CA SER A 104 28.19 -6.99 19.66
C SER A 104 27.72 -6.00 18.58
N GLY A 105 28.43 -5.92 17.44
CA GLY A 105 28.03 -5.06 16.32
C GLY A 105 26.70 -5.48 15.71
N MET A 106 26.47 -6.79 15.55
CA MET A 106 25.21 -7.30 15.05
C MET A 106 24.07 -7.07 16.06
N ILE A 107 24.32 -7.31 17.36
CA ILE A 107 23.34 -7.03 18.44
C ILE A 107 22.90 -5.57 18.40
N GLU A 108 23.86 -4.64 18.28
CA GLU A 108 23.59 -3.20 18.17
C GLU A 108 22.67 -2.88 16.99
N LYS A 109 22.96 -3.44 15.81
CA LYS A 109 22.17 -3.15 14.60
C LYS A 109 20.81 -3.83 14.57
N VAL A 110 20.67 -4.98 15.18
CA VAL A 110 19.36 -5.61 15.39
C VAL A 110 18.51 -4.75 16.33
N ARG A 111 19.08 -4.23 17.44
CA ARG A 111 18.37 -3.30 18.33
C ARG A 111 17.98 -1.98 17.63
N GLU A 112 18.85 -1.45 16.79
CA GLU A 112 18.53 -0.28 15.96
C GLU A 112 17.35 -0.58 15.05
N PHE A 113 17.33 -1.74 14.36
CA PHE A 113 16.23 -2.17 13.52
C PHE A 113 14.92 -2.37 14.32
N GLU A 114 14.99 -2.99 15.51
CA GLU A 114 13.84 -3.11 16.42
C GLU A 114 13.26 -1.74 16.79
N THR A 115 14.13 -0.75 17.08
CA THR A 115 13.73 0.62 17.38
C THR A 115 13.07 1.29 16.18
N ASP A 116 13.68 1.15 15.00
CA ASP A 116 13.12 1.68 13.73
C ASP A 116 11.76 1.04 13.40
N ALA A 117 11.59 -0.24 13.71
CA ALA A 117 10.31 -0.93 13.58
C ALA A 117 9.27 -0.54 14.65
N GLY A 118 9.64 0.28 15.65
CA GLY A 118 8.72 0.85 16.63
C GLY A 118 8.74 0.18 18.02
N PHE A 119 9.63 -0.77 18.28
CA PHE A 119 9.73 -1.41 19.59
C PHE A 119 10.48 -0.53 20.60
N ILE A 120 9.92 -0.41 21.81
CA ILE A 120 10.53 0.35 22.92
C ILE A 120 11.56 -0.51 23.64
N SER A 121 11.25 -1.80 23.86
CA SER A 121 12.14 -2.76 24.47
C SER A 121 12.79 -3.62 23.39
N THR A 122 14.08 -3.46 23.21
CA THR A 122 14.86 -4.16 22.18
C THR A 122 15.65 -5.31 22.78
N THR A 123 15.63 -6.46 22.15
CA THR A 123 16.31 -7.66 22.61
C THR A 123 17.66 -7.88 21.92
N GLY A 124 17.78 -7.40 20.70
CA GLY A 124 18.90 -7.73 19.83
C GLY A 124 18.86 -9.16 19.30
N ASN A 125 17.70 -9.83 19.34
CA ASN A 125 17.49 -11.17 18.80
C ASN A 125 16.63 -11.08 17.54
N ILE A 126 16.98 -11.83 16.51
CA ILE A 126 16.17 -11.90 15.28
C ILE A 126 15.15 -13.02 15.44
N THR A 127 13.95 -12.65 15.93
CA THR A 127 12.80 -13.55 15.97
C THR A 127 12.32 -13.87 14.54
N PRO A 128 11.52 -14.94 14.33
CA PRO A 128 10.95 -15.25 13.01
C PRO A 128 10.20 -14.07 12.37
N LYS A 129 9.50 -13.27 13.18
CA LYS A 129 8.80 -12.07 12.72
C LYS A 129 9.76 -10.96 12.27
N LEU A 130 10.81 -10.72 13.05
CA LEU A 130 11.83 -9.73 12.71
C LEU A 130 12.63 -10.19 11.48
N LEU A 131 12.92 -11.48 11.36
CA LEU A 131 13.56 -12.07 10.19
C LEU A 131 12.75 -11.81 8.91
N LYS A 132 11.43 -11.99 8.95
CA LYS A 132 10.54 -11.69 7.83
C LYS A 132 10.57 -10.21 7.45
N ALA A 133 10.73 -9.30 8.42
CA ALA A 133 10.87 -7.87 8.19
C ALA A 133 12.26 -7.50 7.62
N ILE A 134 13.31 -8.18 8.05
CA ILE A 134 14.67 -8.00 7.52
C ILE A 134 14.76 -8.53 6.07
N LEU A 135 14.17 -9.69 5.78
CA LEU A 135 14.24 -10.36 4.48
C LEU A 135 13.04 -10.03 3.59
N ASN A 136 12.82 -8.75 3.34
CA ASN A 136 11.91 -8.23 2.31
C ASN A 136 12.53 -6.98 1.67
N THR A 137 11.86 -6.38 0.70
CA THR A 137 12.34 -5.17 0.02
C THR A 137 11.87 -3.86 0.67
N GLU A 138 11.03 -3.93 1.70
CA GLU A 138 10.44 -2.76 2.34
C GLU A 138 11.44 -2.07 3.28
N ASN A 139 11.40 -0.74 3.36
CA ASN A 139 12.28 0.04 4.22
C ASN A 139 11.66 0.30 5.60
N PHE A 140 12.49 0.21 6.67
CA PHE A 140 12.09 0.49 8.05
C PHE A 140 12.70 1.81 8.59
N ARG A 141 13.61 2.43 7.86
CA ARG A 141 14.06 3.80 8.12
C ARG A 141 13.15 4.80 7.42
N LEU A 142 13.05 6.00 7.99
CA LEU A 142 12.36 7.10 7.32
C LEU A 142 12.95 7.31 5.93
N ASP A 143 12.09 7.44 4.94
CA ASP A 143 12.51 7.90 3.63
C ASP A 143 12.71 9.43 3.73
N GLU A 144 13.95 9.88 3.67
CA GLU A 144 14.32 11.28 3.87
C GLU A 144 13.74 12.23 2.79
N GLU A 145 13.41 11.69 1.60
CA GLU A 145 12.87 12.48 0.49
C GLU A 145 11.33 12.51 0.48
N LYS A 146 10.69 11.41 0.91
CA LYS A 146 9.26 11.15 0.68
C LYS A 146 8.50 10.83 1.95
N GLY A 147 9.20 10.47 3.02
CA GLY A 147 8.59 10.01 4.25
C GLY A 147 8.05 11.17 5.11
N ASP A 148 6.89 10.94 5.69
CA ASP A 148 6.25 11.81 6.67
C ASP A 148 6.52 11.28 8.08
N HIS A 149 7.07 12.10 8.97
CA HIS A 149 7.40 11.73 10.35
C HIS A 149 6.17 11.28 11.16
N GLN A 150 5.01 11.90 10.92
CA GLN A 150 3.77 11.54 11.63
C GLN A 150 3.27 10.18 11.15
N ILE A 151 3.32 9.90 9.85
CA ILE A 151 2.99 8.58 9.28
C ILE A 151 3.95 7.51 9.82
N ARG A 152 5.27 7.79 9.90
CA ARG A 152 6.22 6.88 10.53
C ARG A 152 5.86 6.58 11.99
N THR A 153 5.51 7.60 12.77
CA THR A 153 5.06 7.42 14.15
C THR A 153 3.85 6.51 14.25
N ILE A 154 2.89 6.66 13.33
CA ILE A 154 1.71 5.79 13.23
C ILE A 154 2.11 4.35 12.88
N GLN A 155 2.99 4.15 11.88
CA GLN A 155 3.50 2.84 11.49
C GLN A 155 4.19 2.12 12.67
N GLN A 156 5.05 2.84 13.40
CA GLN A 156 5.71 2.33 14.60
C GLN A 156 4.72 1.99 15.72
N ALA A 157 3.69 2.82 15.92
CA ALA A 157 2.64 2.55 16.91
C ALA A 157 1.81 1.31 16.55
N LEU A 158 1.48 1.12 15.27
CA LEU A 158 0.80 -0.08 14.78
C LEU A 158 1.63 -1.34 15.01
N ASN A 159 2.92 -1.32 14.67
CA ASN A 159 3.82 -2.45 14.93
C ASN A 159 3.90 -2.77 16.43
N ARG A 160 4.04 -1.76 17.27
CA ARG A 160 4.13 -1.91 18.72
C ARG A 160 2.89 -2.55 19.33
N SER A 161 1.72 -2.09 18.92
CA SER A 161 0.46 -2.49 19.53
C SER A 161 -0.13 -3.77 18.94
N TYR A 162 0.13 -4.03 17.65
CA TYR A 162 -0.57 -5.08 16.90
C TYR A 162 0.34 -6.14 16.27
N SER A 163 1.65 -6.13 16.57
CA SER A 163 2.59 -7.12 16.02
C SER A 163 2.23 -8.58 16.37
N ASN A 164 1.45 -8.83 17.40
CA ASN A 164 0.97 -10.19 17.72
C ASN A 164 -0.11 -10.68 16.74
N TYR A 165 -0.76 -9.79 16.03
CA TYR A 165 -1.90 -10.08 15.15
C TYR A 165 -1.58 -9.89 13.66
N MET A 166 -0.43 -9.30 13.35
CA MET A 166 0.01 -9.06 11.98
C MET A 166 1.53 -9.12 11.85
N ASP A 167 2.04 -9.22 10.61
CA ASP A 167 3.43 -9.00 10.28
C ASP A 167 3.82 -7.52 10.53
N LEU A 168 5.11 -7.27 10.73
CA LEU A 168 5.60 -5.90 10.85
C LEU A 168 5.40 -5.17 9.53
N ILE A 169 4.83 -3.97 9.61
CA ILE A 169 4.69 -3.07 8.47
C ILE A 169 5.92 -2.14 8.37
N PRO A 170 6.29 -1.70 7.16
CA PRO A 170 7.36 -0.73 6.96
C PRO A 170 7.15 0.54 7.79
N CYS A 171 8.26 1.10 8.33
CA CYS A 171 8.24 2.35 9.11
C CYS A 171 8.99 3.46 8.36
N ASN A 172 8.72 3.59 7.06
CA ASN A 172 9.38 4.52 6.15
C ASN A 172 8.70 5.90 6.04
N GLY A 173 7.58 6.10 6.72
CA GLY A 173 6.82 7.36 6.65
C GLY A 173 5.95 7.50 5.40
N ILE A 174 5.82 6.46 4.57
CA ILE A 174 4.99 6.49 3.36
C ILE A 174 3.68 5.77 3.62
N TYR A 175 2.55 6.46 3.42
CA TYR A 175 1.24 5.84 3.45
C TYR A 175 1.00 5.05 2.17
N GLY A 176 1.03 3.73 2.26
CA GLY A 176 0.80 2.82 1.15
C GLY A 176 0.04 1.57 1.61
N LYS A 177 -0.03 0.57 0.74
CA LYS A 177 -0.80 -0.67 0.95
C LYS A 177 -0.50 -1.38 2.28
N PHE A 178 0.74 -1.35 2.76
CA PHE A 178 1.11 -2.03 4.01
C PHE A 178 0.58 -1.29 5.23
N THR A 179 0.69 0.05 5.25
CA THR A 179 0.14 0.88 6.33
C THR A 179 -1.39 0.77 6.36
N ASN A 180 -2.04 0.85 5.19
CA ASN A 180 -3.50 0.70 5.09
C ASN A 180 -3.97 -0.68 5.58
N LYS A 181 -3.33 -1.76 5.14
CA LYS A 181 -3.62 -3.11 5.67
C LYS A 181 -3.36 -3.23 7.17
N GLY A 182 -2.33 -2.55 7.69
CA GLY A 182 -2.06 -2.47 9.12
C GLY A 182 -3.20 -1.81 9.88
N LEU A 183 -3.72 -0.68 9.39
CA LEU A 183 -4.89 0.01 9.97
C LEU A 183 -6.14 -0.88 9.96
N ILE A 184 -6.41 -1.56 8.84
CA ILE A 184 -7.56 -2.49 8.73
C ILE A 184 -7.43 -3.62 9.74
N ARG A 185 -6.25 -4.26 9.84
CA ARG A 185 -6.02 -5.36 10.79
C ARG A 185 -6.13 -4.93 12.24
N ALA A 186 -5.60 -3.73 12.58
CA ALA A 186 -5.76 -3.15 13.90
C ALA A 186 -7.25 -2.93 14.22
N LEU A 187 -8.02 -2.36 13.29
CA LEU A 187 -9.45 -2.18 13.45
C LEU A 187 -10.18 -3.52 13.62
N GLN A 188 -9.89 -4.49 12.76
CA GLN A 188 -10.49 -5.84 12.82
C GLN A 188 -10.25 -6.50 14.16
N HIS A 189 -9.02 -6.41 14.70
CA HIS A 189 -8.70 -6.92 16.03
C HIS A 189 -9.57 -6.25 17.10
N GLU A 190 -9.66 -4.92 17.10
CA GLU A 190 -10.39 -4.15 18.12
C GLU A 190 -11.92 -4.36 18.07
N ILE A 191 -12.48 -4.67 16.91
CA ILE A 191 -13.92 -4.93 16.74
C ILE A 191 -14.28 -6.41 16.76
N GLY A 192 -13.33 -7.30 17.05
CA GLY A 192 -13.55 -8.74 17.10
C GLY A 192 -13.95 -9.36 15.76
N GLU A 193 -13.28 -8.94 14.66
CA GLU A 193 -13.44 -9.51 13.33
C GLU A 193 -12.20 -10.34 12.94
N THR A 194 -12.32 -11.17 11.91
CA THR A 194 -11.18 -11.89 11.35
C THR A 194 -10.09 -10.91 10.89
N VAL A 195 -8.86 -11.09 11.37
CA VAL A 195 -7.73 -10.17 11.09
C VAL A 195 -7.04 -10.57 9.78
N ASP A 196 -7.69 -10.31 8.65
CA ASP A 196 -7.18 -10.63 7.30
C ASP A 196 -6.60 -9.41 6.56
N GLY A 197 -6.92 -8.19 7.02
CA GLY A 197 -6.51 -6.93 6.39
C GLY A 197 -7.30 -6.58 5.13
N VAL A 198 -8.52 -7.15 4.98
CA VAL A 198 -9.48 -6.84 3.92
C VAL A 198 -10.69 -6.14 4.53
N PHE A 199 -10.97 -4.91 4.12
CA PHE A 199 -12.16 -4.19 4.59
C PHE A 199 -13.41 -4.67 3.83
N GLY A 200 -13.90 -5.85 4.22
CA GLY A 200 -15.09 -6.47 3.63
C GLY A 200 -16.39 -6.10 4.36
N SER A 201 -17.49 -6.75 3.95
CA SER A 201 -18.81 -6.54 4.54
C SER A 201 -18.86 -6.89 6.05
N GLY A 202 -18.11 -7.91 6.49
CA GLY A 202 -17.97 -8.29 7.90
C GLY A 202 -17.38 -7.15 8.72
N THR A 203 -16.21 -6.64 8.32
CA THR A 203 -15.54 -5.50 8.96
C THR A 203 -16.47 -4.28 8.97
N MET A 204 -17.06 -3.93 7.82
CA MET A 204 -17.96 -2.79 7.69
C MET A 204 -19.19 -2.90 8.60
N SER A 205 -19.76 -4.10 8.75
CA SER A 205 -20.94 -4.30 9.58
C SER A 205 -20.68 -4.07 11.06
N LYS A 206 -19.47 -4.36 11.53
CA LYS A 206 -19.02 -4.21 12.93
C LYS A 206 -18.36 -2.86 13.22
N CYS A 207 -18.08 -2.03 12.22
CA CYS A 207 -17.50 -0.71 12.44
C CYS A 207 -18.36 0.11 13.40
N PRO A 208 -17.77 0.63 14.49
CA PRO A 208 -18.49 1.44 15.44
C PRO A 208 -18.79 2.83 14.88
N THR A 209 -19.90 3.42 15.32
CA THR A 209 -20.19 4.83 15.09
C THR A 209 -19.51 5.65 16.16
N ILE A 210 -18.59 6.54 15.77
CA ILE A 210 -17.85 7.41 16.69
C ILE A 210 -18.35 8.82 16.55
N LYS A 211 -18.75 9.40 17.68
CA LYS A 211 -19.20 10.77 17.80
C LYS A 211 -18.73 11.39 19.11
N ARG A 212 -18.72 12.68 19.19
CA ARG A 212 -18.34 13.40 20.41
C ARG A 212 -19.24 13.00 21.59
N GLY A 213 -18.58 12.69 22.73
CA GLY A 213 -19.29 12.21 23.93
C GLY A 213 -19.80 10.76 23.85
N GLY A 214 -19.55 10.04 22.75
CA GLY A 214 -19.88 8.62 22.63
C GLY A 214 -18.89 7.72 23.36
N ALA A 215 -19.36 6.59 23.86
CA ALA A 215 -18.55 5.57 24.54
C ALA A 215 -17.98 4.58 23.50
N VAL A 216 -16.76 4.81 23.04
CA VAL A 216 -16.01 3.92 22.14
C VAL A 216 -14.62 3.69 22.73
N SER A 217 -14.03 2.52 22.52
CA SER A 217 -12.71 2.21 23.05
C SER A 217 -11.65 3.20 22.56
N LYS A 218 -10.70 3.51 23.43
CA LYS A 218 -9.58 4.41 23.13
C LYS A 218 -8.80 3.94 21.90
N SER A 219 -8.56 2.63 21.77
CA SER A 219 -7.84 2.03 20.65
C SER A 219 -8.55 2.26 19.31
N VAL A 220 -9.87 2.10 19.26
CA VAL A 220 -10.65 2.32 18.03
C VAL A 220 -10.64 3.80 17.63
N VAL A 221 -10.78 4.72 18.59
CA VAL A 221 -10.65 6.17 18.30
C VAL A 221 -9.25 6.49 17.79
N LEU A 222 -8.21 5.89 18.35
CA LEU A 222 -6.84 6.10 17.93
C LEU A 222 -6.60 5.61 16.49
N ILE A 223 -7.17 4.44 16.13
CA ILE A 223 -7.11 3.93 14.75
C ILE A 223 -7.82 4.89 13.78
N LEU A 224 -8.96 5.47 14.16
CA LEU A 224 -9.63 6.50 13.36
C LEU A 224 -8.73 7.73 13.17
N GLN A 225 -8.11 8.22 14.25
CA GLN A 225 -7.17 9.33 14.19
C GLN A 225 -5.98 9.04 13.27
N TYR A 226 -5.43 7.81 13.33
CA TYR A 226 -4.37 7.37 12.42
C TYR A 226 -4.83 7.35 10.95
N ALA A 227 -6.02 6.81 10.69
CA ALA A 227 -6.57 6.77 9.34
C ALA A 227 -6.82 8.17 8.78
N LEU A 228 -7.32 9.11 9.59
CA LEU A 228 -7.47 10.51 9.21
C LEU A 228 -6.12 11.16 8.87
N CYS A 229 -5.10 11.00 9.72
CA CYS A 229 -3.75 11.51 9.45
C CYS A 229 -3.16 10.94 8.15
N CYS A 230 -3.30 9.63 7.94
CA CYS A 230 -2.81 8.98 6.72
C CYS A 230 -3.49 9.54 5.46
N ASN A 231 -4.74 9.98 5.58
CA ASN A 231 -5.49 10.66 4.52
C ASN A 231 -5.31 12.18 4.51
N LYS A 232 -4.33 12.73 5.27
CA LYS A 232 -3.99 14.16 5.35
C LYS A 232 -5.04 15.05 6.06
N PHE A 233 -5.92 14.45 6.87
CA PHE A 233 -6.88 15.18 7.73
C PHE A 233 -6.40 15.13 9.18
N ASN A 234 -5.89 16.25 9.68
CA ASN A 234 -5.23 16.29 10.98
C ASN A 234 -6.23 16.40 12.15
N PRO A 235 -6.36 15.37 13.04
CA PRO A 235 -7.23 15.43 14.21
C PRO A 235 -6.64 16.25 15.38
N ASN A 236 -5.53 16.92 15.22
CA ASN A 236 -4.68 17.63 16.18
C ASN A 236 -3.87 16.70 17.11
N GLN A 237 -4.48 15.71 17.73
CA GLN A 237 -3.83 14.80 18.68
C GLN A 237 -4.11 13.35 18.29
N LEU A 238 -3.14 12.47 18.59
CA LEU A 238 -3.23 11.02 18.41
C LEU A 238 -3.27 10.38 19.80
N ASP A 239 -4.35 10.63 20.53
CA ASP A 239 -4.50 10.30 21.95
C ASP A 239 -5.62 9.28 22.25
N GLY A 240 -6.40 8.92 21.21
CA GLY A 240 -7.55 8.04 21.34
C GLY A 240 -8.77 8.71 21.98
N VAL A 241 -8.82 10.06 22.00
CA VAL A 241 -9.97 10.84 22.47
C VAL A 241 -10.65 11.50 21.26
N PHE A 242 -11.93 11.24 21.07
CA PHE A 242 -12.71 11.89 20.01
C PHE A 242 -13.14 13.28 20.45
N GLY A 243 -12.19 14.23 20.43
CA GLY A 243 -12.37 15.64 20.77
C GLY A 243 -12.81 16.49 19.57
N ALA A 244 -12.86 17.80 19.76
CA ALA A 244 -13.25 18.76 18.73
C ALA A 244 -12.33 18.72 17.49
N GLY A 245 -11.04 18.44 17.67
CA GLY A 245 -10.09 18.31 16.56
C GLY A 245 -10.39 17.10 15.68
N ALA A 246 -10.66 15.94 16.29
CA ALA A 246 -11.04 14.73 15.57
C ALA A 246 -12.39 14.88 14.85
N GLU A 247 -13.39 15.49 15.49
CA GLU A 247 -14.70 15.79 14.89
C GLU A 247 -14.55 16.69 13.66
N ARG A 248 -13.74 17.76 13.75
CA ARG A 248 -13.45 18.64 12.63
C ARG A 248 -12.78 17.87 11.47
N ALA A 249 -11.74 17.08 11.75
CA ALA A 249 -11.04 16.30 10.74
C ALA A 249 -11.98 15.29 10.04
N VAL A 250 -12.92 14.68 10.78
CA VAL A 250 -13.95 13.83 10.19
C VAL A 250 -14.86 14.63 9.26
N LYS A 251 -15.31 15.83 9.64
CA LYS A 251 -16.14 16.70 8.78
C LYS A 251 -15.42 17.07 7.49
N GLU A 252 -14.17 17.55 7.60
CA GLU A 252 -13.34 17.92 6.46
C GLU A 252 -13.13 16.74 5.52
N PHE A 253 -12.86 15.54 6.05
CA PHE A 253 -12.76 14.33 5.27
C PHE A 253 -14.07 13.94 4.58
N GLN A 254 -15.19 13.97 5.31
CA GLN A 254 -16.52 13.67 4.77
C GLN A 254 -16.88 14.61 3.62
N GLU A 255 -16.60 15.89 3.77
CA GLU A 255 -16.81 16.91 2.74
C GLU A 255 -15.97 16.61 1.49
N PHE A 256 -14.69 16.29 1.68
CA PHE A 256 -13.76 15.93 0.60
C PHE A 256 -14.22 14.71 -0.21
N VAL A 257 -14.74 13.66 0.46
CA VAL A 257 -15.21 12.44 -0.22
C VAL A 257 -16.71 12.46 -0.58
N GLY A 258 -17.38 13.61 -0.41
CA GLY A 258 -18.80 13.81 -0.77
C GLY A 258 -19.76 13.01 0.12
N LEU A 259 -19.44 12.82 1.39
CA LEU A 259 -20.35 12.32 2.41
C LEU A 259 -21.10 13.49 3.09
N ILE A 260 -22.13 13.16 3.89
CA ILE A 260 -22.73 14.14 4.78
C ILE A 260 -21.69 14.52 5.83
N ALA A 261 -21.32 15.81 5.89
CA ALA A 261 -20.29 16.33 6.79
C ALA A 261 -20.85 16.59 8.20
N ASP A 262 -21.33 15.53 8.87
CA ASP A 262 -21.93 15.60 10.22
C ASP A 262 -20.91 15.47 11.36
N GLY A 263 -19.67 15.08 11.04
CA GLY A 263 -18.62 14.85 12.02
C GLY A 263 -18.77 13.53 12.79
N ILE A 264 -19.64 12.65 12.33
CA ILE A 264 -19.87 11.32 12.93
C ILE A 264 -19.17 10.27 12.06
N ALA A 265 -18.17 9.57 12.60
CA ALA A 265 -17.49 8.52 11.87
C ALA A 265 -18.32 7.22 11.90
N GLY A 266 -19.25 7.09 10.96
CA GLY A 266 -20.05 5.89 10.71
C GLY A 266 -19.40 4.98 9.67
N LYS A 267 -20.15 3.96 9.23
CA LYS A 267 -19.70 2.92 8.28
C LYS A 267 -19.15 3.52 6.96
N ASP A 268 -19.82 4.54 6.42
CA ASP A 268 -19.40 5.19 5.18
C ASP A 268 -18.09 5.95 5.35
N THR A 269 -17.90 6.60 6.49
CA THR A 269 -16.65 7.28 6.82
C THR A 269 -15.50 6.29 6.96
N TRP A 270 -15.69 5.19 7.70
CA TRP A 270 -14.70 4.12 7.83
C TRP A 270 -14.34 3.50 6.49
N ALA A 271 -15.33 3.14 5.69
CA ALA A 271 -15.12 2.58 4.37
C ALA A 271 -14.31 3.53 3.48
N SER A 272 -14.67 4.82 3.44
CA SER A 272 -13.98 5.80 2.61
C SER A 272 -12.55 6.12 3.10
N LEU A 273 -12.27 6.02 4.40
CA LEU A 273 -10.92 6.18 4.97
C LEU A 273 -9.99 5.01 4.63
N LEU A 274 -10.53 3.78 4.56
CA LEU A 274 -9.75 2.55 4.47
C LEU A 274 -9.82 1.85 3.11
N THR A 275 -10.71 2.30 2.22
CA THR A 275 -10.82 1.79 0.86
C THR A 275 -11.02 2.92 -0.15
N SER A 276 -10.42 2.79 -1.33
CA SER A 276 -10.59 3.78 -2.40
C SER A 276 -12.03 3.82 -2.97
N SER A 277 -12.76 2.73 -2.87
CA SER A 277 -14.14 2.61 -3.36
C SER A 277 -15.19 3.11 -2.35
N GLY A 278 -14.82 3.32 -1.09
CA GLY A 278 -15.76 3.63 -0.02
C GLY A 278 -16.76 2.50 0.25
N ASN A 279 -17.96 2.84 0.71
CA ASN A 279 -19.02 1.85 0.93
C ASN A 279 -19.66 1.45 -0.42
N PRO A 280 -19.53 0.19 -0.86
CA PRO A 280 -20.10 -0.27 -2.13
C PRO A 280 -21.64 -0.28 -2.13
N ASN A 281 -22.25 -0.27 -0.94
CA ASN A 281 -23.72 -0.24 -0.81
C ASN A 281 -24.28 1.21 -0.73
N ARG A 282 -23.43 2.24 -0.82
CA ARG A 282 -23.88 3.62 -0.84
C ARG A 282 -24.63 3.91 -2.14
N LYS A 283 -25.86 4.40 -2.00
CA LYS A 283 -26.64 4.85 -3.18
C LYS A 283 -25.98 6.10 -3.77
N GLY A 284 -25.33 5.92 -4.91
CA GLY A 284 -24.80 7.02 -5.70
C GLY A 284 -25.76 7.38 -6.83
N THR A 285 -25.73 8.63 -7.28
CA THR A 285 -26.47 9.08 -8.47
C THR A 285 -25.67 8.96 -9.76
N GLY A 286 -24.37 8.68 -9.67
CA GLY A 286 -23.48 8.45 -10.80
C GLY A 286 -22.93 7.02 -10.80
N CYS A 287 -22.55 6.54 -11.98
CA CYS A 287 -21.80 5.30 -12.17
C CYS A 287 -20.95 5.41 -13.43
N ASP A 288 -20.03 4.49 -13.64
CA ASP A 288 -19.37 4.27 -14.93
C ASP A 288 -19.48 2.82 -15.38
N ARG A 289 -19.29 2.60 -16.66
CA ARG A 289 -19.32 1.26 -17.21
C ARG A 289 -18.41 1.15 -18.45
N ALA A 290 -17.61 0.09 -18.49
CA ALA A 290 -16.77 -0.18 -19.65
C ALA A 290 -17.57 -0.76 -20.83
N HIS A 291 -18.49 -1.70 -20.57
CA HIS A 291 -19.30 -2.31 -21.64
C HIS A 291 -20.44 -1.39 -22.10
N PRO A 292 -20.82 -1.44 -23.39
CA PRO A 292 -21.96 -0.68 -23.92
C PRO A 292 -23.25 -0.93 -23.14
N LEU A 293 -24.10 0.08 -23.07
CA LEU A 293 -25.43 -0.03 -22.48
C LEU A 293 -26.45 -0.44 -23.55
N THR A 294 -27.28 -1.42 -23.21
CA THR A 294 -28.53 -1.69 -23.90
C THR A 294 -29.64 -0.83 -23.29
N LYS A 295 -30.77 -0.73 -23.95
CA LYS A 295 -31.95 0.02 -23.48
C LYS A 295 -32.44 -0.50 -22.13
N GLU A 296 -32.40 -1.82 -21.91
CA GLU A 296 -32.81 -2.47 -20.69
C GLU A 296 -31.86 -2.08 -19.52
N ILE A 297 -30.55 -2.08 -19.79
CA ILE A 297 -29.53 -1.72 -18.75
C ILE A 297 -29.64 -0.23 -18.42
N ALA A 298 -29.78 0.64 -19.43
CA ALA A 298 -29.95 2.08 -19.21
C ALA A 298 -31.21 2.37 -18.40
N SER A 299 -32.33 1.76 -18.74
CA SER A 299 -33.60 1.88 -18.03
C SER A 299 -33.49 1.37 -16.57
N ALA A 300 -32.81 0.26 -16.35
CA ALA A 300 -32.59 -0.29 -14.99
C ALA A 300 -31.73 0.64 -14.13
N LEU A 301 -30.67 1.24 -14.69
CA LEU A 301 -29.82 2.21 -13.99
C LEU A 301 -30.60 3.49 -13.63
N ALA A 302 -31.38 4.02 -14.56
CA ALA A 302 -32.24 5.18 -14.29
C ALA A 302 -33.29 4.89 -13.22
N ALA A 303 -33.91 3.71 -13.24
CA ALA A 303 -34.87 3.26 -12.22
C ALA A 303 -34.23 3.07 -10.84
N ASP A 304 -32.92 2.68 -10.79
CA ASP A 304 -32.14 2.63 -9.55
C ASP A 304 -31.72 4.02 -9.03
N GLY A 305 -32.08 5.09 -9.75
CA GLY A 305 -31.82 6.47 -9.34
C GLY A 305 -30.52 7.03 -9.86
N ARG A 306 -29.87 6.41 -10.85
CA ARG A 306 -28.71 6.98 -11.54
C ARG A 306 -29.15 8.15 -12.40
N LYS A 307 -28.41 9.26 -12.31
CA LYS A 307 -28.64 10.50 -13.06
C LYS A 307 -27.56 10.76 -14.10
N VAL A 308 -26.36 10.18 -13.88
CA VAL A 308 -25.22 10.40 -14.77
C VAL A 308 -24.40 9.12 -14.92
N ILE A 309 -23.92 8.86 -16.15
CA ILE A 309 -23.07 7.72 -16.42
C ILE A 309 -21.77 8.11 -17.12
N GLY A 310 -20.65 7.58 -16.63
CA GLY A 310 -19.36 7.66 -17.28
C GLY A 310 -19.22 6.62 -18.40
N ARG A 311 -18.87 7.09 -19.61
CA ARG A 311 -18.62 6.20 -20.73
C ARG A 311 -17.28 6.51 -21.39
N TYR A 312 -16.59 5.45 -21.81
CA TYR A 312 -15.22 5.52 -22.31
C TYR A 312 -15.20 6.02 -23.75
N ILE A 313 -14.39 7.04 -24.03
CA ILE A 313 -14.16 7.59 -25.38
C ILE A 313 -12.76 7.26 -25.91
N GLY A 314 -11.94 6.53 -25.14
CA GLY A 314 -10.60 6.04 -25.47
C GLY A 314 -10.43 4.54 -25.23
N GLY A 315 -9.26 4.02 -25.54
CA GLY A 315 -8.90 2.61 -25.31
C GLY A 315 -9.45 1.64 -26.36
N GLY A 316 -9.70 0.40 -25.95
CA GLY A 316 -10.18 -0.66 -26.84
C GLY A 316 -11.57 -0.37 -27.43
N LEU A 317 -11.78 -0.81 -28.68
CA LEU A 317 -13.05 -0.58 -29.40
C LEU A 317 -14.27 -1.15 -28.67
N TRP A 318 -14.10 -2.20 -27.92
CA TRP A 318 -15.15 -2.90 -27.17
C TRP A 318 -15.77 -2.07 -26.04
N LYS A 319 -15.02 -1.09 -25.51
CA LYS A 319 -15.50 -0.22 -24.42
C LYS A 319 -15.91 1.18 -24.88
N ARG A 320 -15.63 1.55 -26.14
CA ARG A 320 -15.88 2.91 -26.62
C ARG A 320 -17.36 3.19 -26.77
N LEU A 321 -17.75 4.36 -26.26
CA LEU A 321 -19.08 4.95 -26.49
C LEU A 321 -19.35 5.13 -27.98
N LYS A 322 -20.53 4.75 -28.42
CA LYS A 322 -21.02 4.93 -29.77
C LYS A 322 -22.20 5.91 -29.80
N ARG A 323 -22.48 6.49 -30.95
CA ARG A 323 -23.54 7.49 -31.10
C ARG A 323 -24.91 6.91 -30.75
N GLU A 324 -25.21 5.70 -31.22
CA GLU A 324 -26.48 5.00 -30.93
C GLU A 324 -26.68 4.75 -29.42
N GLU A 325 -25.59 4.53 -28.68
CA GLU A 325 -25.64 4.36 -27.25
C GLU A 325 -25.94 5.67 -26.51
N ILE A 326 -25.48 6.82 -27.03
CA ILE A 326 -25.81 8.14 -26.48
C ILE A 326 -27.32 8.34 -26.48
N GLU A 327 -28.01 8.03 -27.61
CA GLU A 327 -29.46 8.12 -27.74
C GLU A 327 -30.16 7.24 -26.68
N ILE A 328 -29.75 5.98 -26.57
CA ILE A 328 -30.27 5.04 -25.54
C ILE A 328 -30.18 5.61 -24.14
N ILE A 329 -29.04 6.20 -23.78
CA ILE A 329 -28.80 6.73 -22.41
C ILE A 329 -29.64 7.99 -22.19
N THR A 330 -29.63 8.93 -23.13
CA THR A 330 -30.33 10.21 -23.00
C THR A 330 -31.84 10.05 -22.98
N GLU A 331 -32.40 9.07 -23.72
CA GLU A 331 -33.82 8.72 -23.65
C GLU A 331 -34.28 8.34 -22.24
N THR A 332 -33.40 7.85 -21.37
CA THR A 332 -33.72 7.54 -19.97
C THR A 332 -33.63 8.75 -19.02
N GLY A 333 -33.23 9.92 -19.53
CA GLY A 333 -33.01 11.14 -18.74
C GLY A 333 -31.68 11.18 -18.00
N MET A 334 -30.76 10.25 -18.25
CA MET A 334 -29.41 10.29 -17.68
C MET A 334 -28.48 11.17 -18.54
N ASP A 335 -27.60 11.88 -17.85
CA ASP A 335 -26.47 12.59 -18.46
C ASP A 335 -25.28 11.66 -18.69
N ILE A 336 -24.35 12.05 -19.58
CA ILE A 336 -23.15 11.30 -19.90
C ILE A 336 -21.93 12.16 -19.66
N PHE A 337 -20.91 11.65 -18.93
CA PHE A 337 -19.59 12.24 -18.91
C PHE A 337 -18.56 11.33 -19.60
N PRO A 338 -17.67 11.91 -20.43
CA PRO A 338 -16.68 11.15 -21.15
C PRO A 338 -15.48 10.78 -20.28
N ILE A 339 -15.06 9.53 -20.35
CA ILE A 339 -13.86 9.00 -19.71
C ILE A 339 -12.82 8.65 -20.78
N TYR A 340 -11.61 9.16 -20.63
CA TYR A 340 -10.50 8.78 -21.48
C TYR A 340 -9.55 7.85 -20.71
N GLN A 341 -9.36 6.66 -21.25
CA GLN A 341 -8.40 5.68 -20.72
C GLN A 341 -7.93 4.77 -21.87
N THR A 342 -6.65 4.83 -22.17
CA THR A 342 -6.01 3.87 -23.08
C THR A 342 -5.21 2.85 -22.28
N GLU A 343 -4.43 3.32 -21.34
CA GLU A 343 -3.61 2.62 -20.35
C GLU A 343 -3.72 3.38 -19.02
N GLY A 344 -2.69 3.53 -18.23
CA GLY A 344 -2.71 4.39 -17.02
C GLY A 344 -2.56 3.60 -15.73
N ASN A 345 -2.01 2.39 -15.81
CA ASN A 345 -1.81 1.46 -14.70
C ASN A 345 -0.41 1.51 -14.07
N HIS A 346 0.42 2.48 -14.44
CA HIS A 346 1.75 2.72 -13.87
C HIS A 346 2.22 4.17 -14.09
N SER A 347 3.11 4.66 -13.23
CA SER A 347 3.59 6.06 -13.26
C SER A 347 4.31 6.44 -14.56
N GLY A 348 5.03 5.51 -15.18
CA GLY A 348 5.75 5.74 -16.43
C GLY A 348 4.87 6.05 -17.65
N TYR A 349 3.56 5.78 -17.57
CA TYR A 349 2.59 6.19 -18.59
C TYR A 349 2.40 7.72 -18.60
N PHE A 350 2.40 8.34 -17.41
CA PHE A 350 2.05 9.75 -17.23
C PHE A 350 3.26 10.66 -17.48
N THR A 351 3.44 11.08 -18.72
CA THR A 351 4.42 12.07 -19.13
C THR A 351 3.75 13.28 -19.75
N SER A 352 4.36 14.48 -19.69
CA SER A 352 3.80 15.69 -20.30
C SER A 352 3.58 15.53 -21.82
N ALA A 353 4.45 14.80 -22.52
CA ALA A 353 4.28 14.51 -23.95
C ALA A 353 3.07 13.64 -24.22
N LYS A 354 2.87 12.59 -23.39
CA LYS A 354 1.74 11.69 -23.47
C LYS A 354 0.44 12.43 -23.13
N GLY A 355 0.44 13.28 -22.11
CA GLY A 355 -0.70 14.13 -21.73
C GLY A 355 -1.21 14.98 -22.88
N ARG A 356 -0.30 15.64 -23.62
CA ARG A 356 -0.67 16.42 -24.82
C ARG A 356 -1.33 15.57 -25.90
N THR A 357 -0.75 14.41 -26.20
CA THR A 357 -1.27 13.49 -27.22
C THR A 357 -2.62 12.95 -26.83
N ASP A 358 -2.79 12.54 -25.59
CA ASP A 358 -4.02 11.98 -25.05
C ASP A 358 -5.12 13.05 -24.98
N ALA A 359 -4.80 14.27 -24.57
CA ALA A 359 -5.74 15.38 -24.56
C ALA A 359 -6.26 15.69 -25.97
N ALA A 360 -5.37 15.80 -26.98
CA ALA A 360 -5.77 16.03 -28.37
C ALA A 360 -6.67 14.92 -28.89
N THR A 361 -6.34 13.66 -28.59
CA THR A 361 -7.15 12.49 -29.01
C THR A 361 -8.50 12.46 -28.29
N ALA A 362 -8.52 12.73 -26.99
CA ALA A 362 -9.74 12.76 -26.19
C ALA A 362 -10.71 13.86 -26.67
N ILE A 363 -10.20 15.07 -26.94
CA ILE A 363 -10.99 16.19 -27.48
C ILE A 363 -11.59 15.80 -28.86
N SER A 364 -10.76 15.26 -29.78
CA SER A 364 -11.21 14.82 -31.09
C SER A 364 -12.32 13.76 -30.99
N ASN A 365 -12.16 12.79 -30.09
CA ASN A 365 -13.15 11.73 -29.89
C ASN A 365 -14.46 12.28 -29.30
N ALA A 366 -14.39 13.17 -28.32
CA ALA A 366 -15.55 13.82 -27.73
C ALA A 366 -16.32 14.64 -28.77
N GLN A 367 -15.62 15.42 -29.60
CA GLN A 367 -16.23 16.20 -30.67
C GLN A 367 -16.94 15.32 -31.70
N LYS A 368 -16.34 14.21 -32.11
CA LYS A 368 -16.96 13.24 -33.07
C LYS A 368 -18.24 12.62 -32.50
N LEU A 369 -18.33 12.50 -31.18
CA LEU A 369 -19.52 11.98 -30.50
C LEU A 369 -20.58 13.06 -30.24
N GLY A 370 -20.27 14.33 -30.47
CA GLY A 370 -21.21 15.45 -30.32
C GLY A 370 -21.21 16.08 -28.93
N PHE A 371 -20.22 15.80 -28.09
CA PHE A 371 -20.08 16.47 -26.78
C PHE A 371 -19.82 17.99 -26.97
N PRO A 372 -20.45 18.85 -26.15
CA PRO A 372 -20.19 20.29 -26.18
C PRO A 372 -18.72 20.64 -25.90
N SER A 373 -18.22 21.75 -26.44
CA SER A 373 -16.82 22.17 -26.33
C SER A 373 -16.33 22.43 -24.88
N ARG A 374 -17.26 22.63 -23.92
CA ARG A 374 -16.95 22.82 -22.49
C ARG A 374 -17.12 21.57 -21.66
N THR A 375 -17.37 20.41 -22.28
CA THR A 375 -17.51 19.15 -21.55
C THR A 375 -16.18 18.78 -20.88
N THR A 376 -16.23 18.52 -19.58
CA THR A 376 -15.09 17.98 -18.83
C THR A 376 -14.87 16.52 -19.25
N ILE A 377 -13.64 16.19 -19.64
CA ILE A 377 -13.21 14.82 -19.93
C ILE A 377 -12.41 14.31 -18.74
N TYR A 378 -12.79 13.16 -18.20
CA TYR A 378 -12.10 12.51 -17.07
C TYR A 378 -11.04 11.55 -17.60
N PHE A 379 -9.82 11.62 -17.02
CA PHE A 379 -8.73 10.72 -17.35
C PHE A 379 -8.47 9.77 -16.19
N CYS A 380 -8.36 8.48 -16.47
CA CYS A 380 -8.13 7.49 -15.44
C CYS A 380 -6.65 7.43 -15.01
N VAL A 381 -6.43 7.44 -13.70
CA VAL A 381 -5.18 7.04 -13.05
C VAL A 381 -5.49 5.73 -12.33
N ASP A 382 -5.03 4.59 -12.88
CA ASP A 382 -5.47 3.24 -12.50
C ASP A 382 -4.34 2.44 -11.83
N PHE A 383 -3.69 3.06 -10.83
CA PHE A 383 -2.67 2.42 -9.99
C PHE A 383 -2.59 3.12 -8.63
N ASP A 384 -1.98 2.46 -7.64
CA ASP A 384 -1.75 3.02 -6.31
C ASP A 384 -0.65 4.10 -6.37
N ALA A 385 -1.02 5.31 -6.78
CA ALA A 385 -0.10 6.44 -6.94
C ALA A 385 0.36 6.97 -5.59
N LEU A 386 1.67 7.06 -5.41
CA LEU A 386 2.30 7.74 -4.28
C LEU A 386 2.35 9.25 -4.54
N GLU A 387 2.57 10.05 -3.50
CA GLU A 387 2.71 11.51 -3.62
C GLU A 387 3.78 11.93 -4.64
N THR A 388 4.85 11.15 -4.75
CA THR A 388 5.91 11.37 -5.76
C THR A 388 5.46 11.08 -7.19
N ASP A 389 4.64 10.05 -7.38
CA ASP A 389 4.07 9.76 -8.70
C ASP A 389 3.10 10.88 -9.11
N ILE A 390 2.32 11.39 -8.15
CA ILE A 390 1.44 12.53 -8.38
C ILE A 390 2.26 13.74 -8.81
N LYS A 391 3.29 14.14 -8.05
CA LYS A 391 4.09 15.36 -8.32
C LYS A 391 4.94 15.25 -9.58
N ASN A 392 5.58 14.10 -9.79
CA ASN A 392 6.61 13.96 -10.82
C ASN A 392 6.09 13.38 -12.16
N SER A 393 4.91 12.77 -12.16
CA SER A 393 4.34 12.12 -13.34
C SER A 393 2.92 12.61 -13.64
N ILE A 394 1.99 12.48 -12.70
CA ILE A 394 0.58 12.74 -12.95
C ILE A 394 0.30 14.23 -13.15
N LEU A 395 0.75 15.11 -12.25
CA LEU A 395 0.56 16.56 -12.41
C LEU A 395 1.17 17.09 -13.72
N PRO A 396 2.45 16.77 -14.08
CA PRO A 396 3.01 17.17 -15.36
C PRO A 396 2.24 16.65 -16.60
N TYR A 397 1.58 15.51 -16.49
CA TYR A 397 0.70 15.00 -17.55
C TYR A 397 -0.53 15.89 -17.78
N PHE A 398 -1.09 16.48 -16.72
CA PHE A 398 -2.25 17.38 -16.77
C PHE A 398 -1.91 18.85 -16.93
N GLU A 399 -0.64 19.25 -16.77
CA GLU A 399 -0.25 20.65 -16.90
C GLU A 399 -0.37 21.13 -18.36
N PRO A 400 -1.06 22.26 -18.60
CA PRO A 400 -1.07 22.87 -19.92
C PRO A 400 0.35 23.34 -20.25
N THR A 401 0.85 22.98 -21.42
CA THR A 401 2.12 23.56 -21.93
C THR A 401 1.98 25.08 -21.95
N PRO A 402 2.98 25.86 -21.51
CA PRO A 402 2.99 27.29 -21.75
C PRO A 402 2.76 27.53 -23.24
N ARG A 403 1.77 28.34 -23.59
CA ARG A 403 1.60 28.78 -24.97
C ARG A 403 2.84 29.56 -25.33
N SER A 404 3.66 29.04 -26.24
CA SER A 404 4.75 29.72 -26.86
C SER A 404 4.25 30.91 -27.68
#